data_9aada33762cbc046329e3ba814f40789
#
_entry.id   9aada33762cbc046329e3ba814f40789
#
_cell.length_a   1.000
_cell.length_b   1.000
_cell.length_c   1.000
_cell.angle_alpha   90.00
_cell.angle_beta   90.00
_cell.angle_gamma   90.00
#
_symmetry.space_group_name_H-M   'P 1'
#
loop_
_entity.id
_entity.type
_entity.pdbx_description
1 polymer ?
#
loop_
_entity_poly.entity_id
_entity_poly.type
_entity_poly.pdbx_seq_one_letter_code
_entity_poly.pdbx_strand_id
1 'polypeptide(L)'
;MINVPSLVLSQSYPVYKNTSSIAIVDQEALFSKSDWGKKTLKEIEERVAILSAENRSIEKMLEFEELSLTEKRKIINKTEFDLLAMKFDLKVKKIRENQADKQYKINIHLNESRKIFFDKITPILLNYIDELGVEVLLNKDTVALAS
;
A
#
# COMPACT_ATOMS: atom_id res chain seq x y z
N MET A 1 -46.67 -26.67 -8.94
CA MET A 1 -45.66 -26.09 -8.03
C MET A 1 -45.31 -24.73 -8.58
N ILE A 2 -45.76 -23.67 -7.93
CA ILE A 2 -45.56 -22.28 -8.38
C ILE A 2 -44.31 -21.78 -7.66
N ASN A 3 -43.28 -21.51 -8.44
CA ASN A 3 -42.02 -20.98 -7.94
C ASN A 3 -42.18 -19.46 -7.72
N VAL A 4 -42.23 -19.04 -6.44
CA VAL A 4 -42.34 -17.62 -6.09
C VAL A 4 -40.89 -17.06 -6.03
N PRO A 5 -40.53 -16.07 -6.82
CA PRO A 5 -39.20 -15.43 -6.71
C PRO A 5 -39.12 -14.68 -5.39
N SER A 6 -38.08 -14.97 -4.62
CA SER A 6 -37.75 -14.22 -3.41
C SER A 6 -37.47 -12.75 -3.76
N LEU A 7 -38.38 -11.88 -3.34
CA LEU A 7 -38.17 -10.43 -3.36
C LEU A 7 -37.00 -10.11 -2.41
N VAL A 8 -35.85 -9.78 -3.00
CA VAL A 8 -34.78 -9.14 -2.25
C VAL A 8 -35.31 -7.77 -1.83
N LEU A 9 -35.71 -7.67 -0.57
CA LEU A 9 -36.00 -6.38 0.05
C LEU A 9 -34.67 -5.60 0.09
N SER A 10 -34.52 -4.70 -0.89
CA SER A 10 -33.52 -3.63 -0.81
C SER A 10 -33.79 -2.86 0.48
N GLN A 11 -32.90 -2.99 1.46
CA GLN A 11 -32.97 -2.17 2.66
C GLN A 11 -32.71 -0.73 2.22
N SER A 12 -33.80 0.03 2.03
CA SER A 12 -33.70 1.46 1.88
C SER A 12 -33.31 2.04 3.25
N TYR A 13 -32.05 2.40 3.40
CA TYR A 13 -31.65 3.22 4.53
C TYR A 13 -32.40 4.55 4.47
N PRO A 14 -32.99 5.03 5.58
CA PRO A 14 -33.68 6.32 5.56
C PRO A 14 -32.63 7.41 5.21
N VAL A 15 -32.78 7.97 4.02
CA VAL A 15 -31.99 9.14 3.61
C VAL A 15 -32.58 10.32 4.37
N TYR A 16 -31.93 10.70 5.47
CA TYR A 16 -32.25 11.97 6.13
C TYR A 16 -31.88 13.08 5.16
N LYS A 17 -32.86 13.86 4.75
CA LYS A 17 -32.64 15.05 3.95
C LYS A 17 -31.83 16.03 4.80
N ASN A 18 -30.52 16.01 4.63
CA ASN A 18 -29.62 16.89 5.37
C ASN A 18 -29.84 18.29 4.83
N THR A 19 -30.06 19.26 5.71
CA THR A 19 -30.22 20.67 5.36
C THR A 19 -28.88 21.35 5.10
N SER A 20 -27.78 20.61 5.15
CA SER A 20 -26.42 21.10 4.93
C SER A 20 -26.01 20.90 3.47
N SER A 21 -25.55 21.98 2.84
CA SER A 21 -24.94 21.95 1.49
C SER A 21 -23.56 21.27 1.49
N ILE A 22 -23.04 20.85 2.64
CA ILE A 22 -21.70 20.27 2.81
C ILE A 22 -21.82 18.87 3.38
N ALA A 23 -21.13 17.91 2.76
CA ALA A 23 -20.93 16.57 3.26
C ALA A 23 -19.43 16.26 3.44
N ILE A 24 -19.14 15.31 4.31
CA ILE A 24 -17.77 14.84 4.59
C ILE A 24 -17.68 13.37 4.17
N VAL A 25 -16.62 13.01 3.44
CA VAL A 25 -16.28 11.64 3.08
C VAL A 25 -14.98 11.24 3.74
N ASP A 26 -14.96 10.03 4.30
CA ASP A 26 -13.73 9.37 4.74
C ASP A 26 -13.19 8.53 3.56
N GLN A 27 -12.28 9.12 2.79
CA GLN A 27 -11.70 8.48 1.60
C GLN A 27 -10.90 7.21 1.95
N GLU A 28 -10.21 7.20 3.09
CA GLU A 28 -9.49 6.01 3.53
C GLU A 28 -10.44 4.86 3.86
N ALA A 29 -11.52 5.14 4.59
CA ALA A 29 -12.54 4.14 4.88
C ALA A 29 -13.25 3.67 3.59
N LEU A 30 -13.52 4.59 2.66
CA LEU A 30 -14.16 4.26 1.39
C LEU A 30 -13.32 3.29 0.56
N PHE A 31 -12.00 3.52 0.49
CA PHE A 31 -11.08 2.61 -0.17
C PHE A 31 -10.93 1.30 0.60
N SER A 32 -10.51 1.36 1.87
CA SER A 32 -10.14 0.17 2.64
C SER A 32 -11.29 -0.79 2.92
N LYS A 33 -12.54 -0.29 2.99
CA LYS A 33 -13.74 -1.12 3.19
C LYS A 33 -14.31 -1.68 1.89
N SER A 34 -13.93 -1.15 0.73
CA SER A 34 -14.35 -1.67 -0.58
C SER A 34 -13.70 -3.03 -0.86
N ASP A 35 -14.31 -3.84 -1.72
CA ASP A 35 -13.72 -5.11 -2.15
C ASP A 35 -12.42 -4.88 -2.94
N TRP A 36 -12.36 -3.80 -3.71
CA TRP A 36 -11.13 -3.38 -4.39
C TRP A 36 -10.01 -3.08 -3.41
N GLY A 37 -10.27 -2.24 -2.42
CA GLY A 37 -9.29 -1.87 -1.41
C GLY A 37 -8.83 -3.06 -0.57
N LYS A 38 -9.75 -3.91 -0.10
CA LYS A 38 -9.41 -5.12 0.63
C LYS A 38 -8.48 -6.04 -0.16
N LYS A 39 -8.80 -6.26 -1.45
CA LYS A 39 -7.94 -7.05 -2.34
C LYS A 39 -6.57 -6.42 -2.50
N THR A 40 -6.51 -5.13 -2.79
CA THR A 40 -5.24 -4.40 -2.95
C THR A 40 -4.41 -4.47 -1.68
N LEU A 41 -5.00 -4.17 -0.51
CA LEU A 41 -4.28 -4.18 0.77
C LEU A 41 -3.73 -5.57 1.10
N LYS A 42 -4.48 -6.62 0.81
CA LYS A 42 -4.00 -8.01 0.97
C LYS A 42 -2.80 -8.30 0.06
N GLU A 43 -2.86 -7.90 -1.22
CA GLU A 43 -1.74 -8.06 -2.15
C GLU A 43 -0.49 -7.29 -1.68
N ILE A 44 -0.67 -6.10 -1.14
CA ILE A 44 0.43 -5.30 -0.57
C ILE A 44 1.03 -5.99 0.64
N GLU A 45 0.20 -6.49 1.57
CA GLU A 45 0.65 -7.22 2.76
C GLU A 45 1.49 -8.45 2.38
N GLU A 46 1.03 -9.23 1.42
CA GLU A 46 1.77 -10.40 0.91
C GLU A 46 3.12 -10.00 0.31
N ARG A 47 3.18 -8.94 -0.50
CA ARG A 47 4.43 -8.43 -1.09
C ARG A 47 5.40 -7.91 -0.04
N VAL A 48 4.90 -7.20 0.99
CA VAL A 48 5.71 -6.71 2.12
C VAL A 48 6.26 -7.88 2.93
N ALA A 49 5.46 -8.92 3.17
CA ALA A 49 5.90 -10.11 3.88
C ALA A 49 7.02 -10.86 3.12
N ILE A 50 6.89 -11.01 1.80
CA ILE A 50 7.92 -11.61 0.94
C ILE A 50 9.21 -10.78 0.98
N LEU A 51 9.11 -9.47 0.80
CA LEU A 51 10.28 -8.57 0.84
C LEU A 51 10.98 -8.61 2.20
N SER A 52 10.21 -8.64 3.29
CA SER A 52 10.75 -8.76 4.65
C SER A 52 11.49 -10.09 4.88
N ALA A 53 10.94 -11.19 4.37
CA ALA A 53 11.60 -12.50 4.45
C ALA A 53 12.90 -12.54 3.62
N GLU A 54 12.88 -11.94 2.42
CA GLU A 54 14.05 -11.80 1.57
C GLU A 54 15.14 -10.94 2.26
N ASN A 55 14.76 -9.81 2.87
CA ASN A 55 15.70 -8.94 3.61
C ASN A 55 16.39 -9.70 4.73
N ARG A 56 15.64 -10.47 5.54
CA ARG A 56 16.23 -11.29 6.60
C ARG A 56 17.23 -12.35 6.07
N SER A 57 16.93 -12.94 4.92
CA SER A 57 17.84 -13.90 4.28
C SER A 57 19.12 -13.22 3.77
N ILE A 58 18.97 -12.05 3.18
CA ILE A 58 20.10 -11.24 2.69
C ILE A 58 20.98 -10.79 3.86
N GLU A 59 20.40 -10.31 4.96
CA GLU A 59 21.14 -9.90 6.16
C GLU A 59 22.03 -11.04 6.69
N LYS A 60 21.47 -12.24 6.83
CA LYS A 60 22.24 -13.42 7.27
C LYS A 60 23.37 -13.77 6.29
N MET A 61 23.10 -13.66 5.01
CA MET A 61 24.12 -13.94 3.99
C MET A 61 25.26 -12.93 4.04
N LEU A 62 24.93 -11.64 4.19
CA LEU A 62 25.94 -10.58 4.29
C LEU A 62 26.74 -10.68 5.59
N GLU A 63 26.11 -10.98 6.72
CA GLU A 63 26.77 -11.23 8.00
C GLU A 63 27.80 -12.37 7.89
N PHE A 64 27.40 -13.49 7.28
CA PHE A 64 28.32 -14.62 7.06
C PHE A 64 29.49 -14.23 6.16
N GLU A 65 29.26 -13.47 5.09
CA GLU A 65 30.29 -13.02 4.19
C GLU A 65 31.26 -12.02 4.85
N GLU A 66 30.74 -11.11 5.68
CA GLU A 66 31.53 -10.16 6.47
C GLU A 66 32.44 -10.88 7.47
N LEU A 67 31.90 -11.89 8.19
CA LEU A 67 32.69 -12.72 9.09
C LEU A 67 33.81 -13.45 8.33
N SER A 68 33.50 -14.01 7.16
CA SER A 68 34.48 -14.67 6.29
C SER A 68 35.60 -13.71 5.84
N LEU A 69 35.25 -12.45 5.49
CA LEU A 69 36.21 -11.42 5.15
C LEU A 69 37.10 -11.05 6.36
N THR A 70 36.53 -10.99 7.54
CA THR A 70 37.29 -10.70 8.78
C THR A 70 38.34 -11.79 9.06
N GLU A 71 38.01 -13.05 8.84
CA GLU A 71 38.99 -14.13 8.97
C GLU A 71 40.05 -14.10 7.87
N LYS A 72 39.67 -13.83 6.62
CA LYS A 72 40.61 -13.69 5.50
C LYS A 72 41.62 -12.57 5.72
N ARG A 73 41.23 -11.46 6.37
CA ARG A 73 42.13 -10.34 6.69
C ARG A 73 43.37 -10.77 7.47
N LYS A 74 43.27 -11.87 8.25
CA LYS A 74 44.39 -12.38 9.06
C LYS A 74 45.38 -13.21 8.24
N ILE A 75 45.00 -13.67 7.05
CA ILE A 75 45.69 -14.70 6.29
C ILE A 75 46.26 -14.18 4.97
N ILE A 76 45.54 -13.25 4.30
CA ILE A 76 45.91 -12.71 2.99
C ILE A 76 46.63 -11.39 3.10
N ASN A 77 47.36 -11.00 2.04
CA ASN A 77 48.03 -9.70 1.99
C ASN A 77 47.01 -8.53 1.86
N LYS A 78 47.48 -7.33 2.18
CA LYS A 78 46.64 -6.13 2.22
C LYS A 78 45.97 -5.84 0.87
N THR A 79 46.68 -5.99 -0.24
CA THR A 79 46.15 -5.67 -1.58
C THR A 79 45.02 -6.60 -1.96
N GLU A 80 45.16 -7.88 -1.70
CA GLU A 80 44.10 -8.89 -1.93
C GLU A 80 42.88 -8.64 -1.02
N PHE A 81 43.11 -8.30 0.25
CA PHE A 81 42.02 -7.96 1.15
C PHE A 81 41.28 -6.72 0.69
N ASP A 82 41.95 -5.63 0.32
CA ASP A 82 41.35 -4.38 -0.16
C ASP A 82 40.44 -4.63 -1.39
N LEU A 83 40.87 -5.49 -2.31
CA LEU A 83 40.05 -5.89 -3.46
C LEU A 83 38.78 -6.65 -3.06
N LEU A 84 38.87 -7.57 -2.07
CA LEU A 84 37.72 -8.33 -1.60
C LEU A 84 36.73 -7.43 -0.84
N ALA A 85 37.25 -6.54 0.00
CA ALA A 85 36.44 -5.55 0.75
C ALA A 85 35.68 -4.63 -0.23
N MET A 86 36.36 -4.11 -1.25
CA MET A 86 35.72 -3.27 -2.27
C MET A 86 34.61 -4.01 -3.01
N LYS A 87 34.83 -5.28 -3.36
CA LYS A 87 33.79 -6.11 -4.00
C LYS A 87 32.59 -6.32 -3.10
N PHE A 88 32.82 -6.57 -1.82
CA PHE A 88 31.76 -6.71 -0.81
C PHE A 88 30.96 -5.41 -0.67
N ASP A 89 31.61 -4.27 -0.55
CA ASP A 89 30.96 -2.96 -0.46
C ASP A 89 30.07 -2.67 -1.68
N LEU A 90 30.57 -2.94 -2.89
CA LEU A 90 29.79 -2.80 -4.11
C LEU A 90 28.58 -3.75 -4.14
N LYS A 91 28.74 -4.98 -3.65
CA LYS A 91 27.65 -5.95 -3.53
C LYS A 91 26.58 -5.45 -2.55
N VAL A 92 26.99 -4.99 -1.37
CA VAL A 92 26.06 -4.44 -0.36
C VAL A 92 25.30 -3.23 -0.93
N LYS A 93 25.99 -2.31 -1.59
CA LYS A 93 25.38 -1.15 -2.23
C LYS A 93 24.32 -1.57 -3.25
N LYS A 94 24.64 -2.49 -4.16
CA LYS A 94 23.71 -2.98 -5.17
C LYS A 94 22.49 -3.68 -4.56
N ILE A 95 22.69 -4.45 -3.50
CA ILE A 95 21.61 -5.11 -2.77
C ILE A 95 20.66 -4.06 -2.17
N ARG A 96 21.20 -3.04 -1.49
CA ARG A 96 20.41 -1.96 -0.88
C ARG A 96 19.59 -1.21 -1.92
N GLU A 97 20.18 -0.88 -3.06
CA GLU A 97 19.50 -0.22 -4.18
C GLU A 97 18.34 -1.10 -4.71
N ASN A 98 18.58 -2.39 -4.90
CA ASN A 98 17.55 -3.32 -5.35
C ASN A 98 16.38 -3.44 -4.34
N GLN A 99 16.68 -3.50 -3.04
CA GLN A 99 15.63 -3.63 -2.02
C GLN A 99 14.83 -2.33 -1.86
N ALA A 100 15.49 -1.17 -1.99
CA ALA A 100 14.83 0.13 -2.04
C ALA A 100 13.89 0.24 -3.26
N ASP A 101 14.31 -0.22 -4.43
CA ASP A 101 13.50 -0.26 -5.65
C ASP A 101 12.26 -1.17 -5.47
N LYS A 102 12.43 -2.34 -4.87
CA LYS A 102 11.29 -3.23 -4.57
C LYS A 102 10.28 -2.57 -3.63
N GLN A 103 10.75 -1.94 -2.56
CA GLN A 103 9.88 -1.22 -1.63
C GLN A 103 9.15 -0.06 -2.32
N TYR A 104 9.87 0.69 -3.16
CA TYR A 104 9.28 1.77 -3.95
C TYR A 104 8.17 1.26 -4.88
N LYS A 105 8.40 0.15 -5.59
CA LYS A 105 7.39 -0.47 -6.47
C LYS A 105 6.13 -0.93 -5.71
N ILE A 106 6.27 -1.42 -4.49
CA ILE A 106 5.14 -1.77 -3.63
C ILE A 106 4.31 -0.51 -3.33
N ASN A 107 4.96 0.59 -2.96
CA ASN A 107 4.28 1.85 -2.67
C ASN A 107 3.61 2.45 -3.91
N ILE A 108 4.26 2.41 -5.07
CA ILE A 108 3.66 2.84 -6.35
C ILE A 108 2.42 2.03 -6.65
N HIS A 109 2.47 0.71 -6.53
CA HIS A 109 1.32 -0.15 -6.78
C HIS A 109 0.10 0.20 -5.90
N LEU A 110 0.31 0.47 -4.62
CA LEU A 110 -0.75 0.92 -3.72
C LEU A 110 -1.35 2.26 -4.18
N ASN A 111 -0.50 3.24 -4.48
CA ASN A 111 -0.92 4.57 -4.89
C ASN A 111 -1.68 4.56 -6.22
N GLU A 112 -1.20 3.79 -7.20
CA GLU A 112 -1.87 3.61 -8.48
C GLU A 112 -3.23 2.92 -8.32
N SER A 113 -3.31 1.88 -7.50
CA SER A 113 -4.57 1.20 -7.21
C SER A 113 -5.59 2.13 -6.55
N ARG A 114 -5.15 2.97 -5.61
CA ARG A 114 -5.99 4.00 -4.98
C ARG A 114 -6.47 5.02 -6.03
N LYS A 115 -5.54 5.51 -6.86
CA LYS A 115 -5.90 6.47 -7.91
C LYS A 115 -6.96 5.90 -8.84
N ILE A 116 -6.76 4.70 -9.38
CA ILE A 116 -7.72 4.03 -10.27
C ILE A 116 -9.07 3.84 -9.59
N PHE A 117 -9.07 3.46 -8.31
CA PHE A 117 -10.30 3.33 -7.53
C PHE A 117 -11.06 4.64 -7.47
N PHE A 118 -10.41 5.75 -7.07
CA PHE A 118 -11.05 7.05 -6.97
C PHE A 118 -11.48 7.61 -8.32
N ASP A 119 -10.71 7.41 -9.38
CA ASP A 119 -11.10 7.79 -10.75
C ASP A 119 -12.42 7.09 -11.15
N LYS A 120 -12.62 5.83 -10.75
CA LYS A 120 -13.83 5.05 -11.05
C LYS A 120 -15.03 5.43 -10.19
N ILE A 121 -14.84 5.73 -8.91
CA ILE A 121 -15.95 6.02 -8.00
C ILE A 121 -16.38 7.49 -8.01
N THR A 122 -15.51 8.41 -8.47
CA THR A 122 -15.82 9.84 -8.51
C THR A 122 -17.15 10.14 -9.20
N PRO A 123 -17.46 9.63 -10.42
CA PRO A 123 -18.75 9.89 -11.03
C PRO A 123 -19.93 9.31 -10.24
N ILE A 124 -19.73 8.20 -9.53
CA ILE A 124 -20.76 7.60 -8.67
C ILE A 124 -21.00 8.49 -7.45
N LEU A 125 -19.93 9.00 -6.84
CA LEU A 125 -20.03 9.94 -5.72
C LEU A 125 -20.73 11.24 -6.13
N LEU A 126 -20.38 11.79 -7.29
CA LEU A 126 -21.01 13.00 -7.81
C LEU A 126 -22.53 12.83 -7.99
N ASN A 127 -22.96 11.73 -8.58
CA ASN A 127 -24.39 11.44 -8.72
C ASN A 127 -25.07 11.30 -7.34
N TYR A 128 -24.42 10.63 -6.41
CA TYR A 128 -24.96 10.42 -5.06
C TYR A 128 -25.10 11.70 -4.26
N ILE A 129 -24.11 12.60 -4.30
CA ILE A 129 -24.19 13.89 -3.62
C ILE A 129 -25.24 14.81 -4.25
N ASP A 130 -25.44 14.75 -5.57
CA ASP A 130 -26.48 15.48 -6.28
C ASP A 130 -27.87 15.02 -5.82
N GLU A 131 -28.13 13.71 -5.75
CA GLU A 131 -29.36 13.13 -5.20
C GLU A 131 -29.64 13.55 -3.76
N LEU A 132 -28.60 13.77 -2.94
CA LEU A 132 -28.71 14.23 -1.57
C LEU A 132 -28.87 15.76 -1.43
N GLY A 133 -28.74 16.51 -2.54
CA GLY A 133 -28.74 17.97 -2.52
C GLY A 133 -27.51 18.58 -1.82
N VAL A 134 -26.39 17.87 -1.86
CA VAL A 134 -25.11 18.33 -1.33
C VAL A 134 -24.34 19.08 -2.41
N GLU A 135 -23.88 20.28 -2.13
CA GLU A 135 -23.14 21.12 -3.07
C GLU A 135 -21.62 20.90 -2.97
N VAL A 136 -21.12 20.56 -1.78
CA VAL A 136 -19.69 20.41 -1.50
C VAL A 136 -19.41 19.10 -0.75
N LEU A 137 -18.50 18.31 -1.28
CA LEU A 137 -17.97 17.10 -0.65
C LEU A 137 -16.54 17.36 -0.18
N LEU A 138 -16.30 17.32 1.13
CA LEU A 138 -14.98 17.48 1.73
C LEU A 138 -14.39 16.13 2.14
N ASN A 139 -13.07 15.97 1.99
CA ASN A 139 -12.41 14.84 2.61
C ASN A 139 -12.25 15.08 4.11
N LYS A 140 -12.53 14.08 4.92
CA LYS A 140 -12.41 14.09 6.37
C LYS A 140 -11.04 14.60 6.84
N ASP A 141 -9.97 14.19 6.16
CA ASP A 141 -8.59 14.55 6.52
C ASP A 141 -8.26 16.02 6.27
N THR A 142 -9.08 16.72 5.49
CA THR A 142 -8.92 18.16 5.22
C THR A 142 -9.74 19.04 6.15
N VAL A 143 -10.60 18.44 6.99
CA VAL A 143 -11.45 19.16 7.95
C VAL A 143 -10.72 19.29 9.28
N ALA A 144 -10.34 20.51 9.63
CA ALA A 144 -9.59 20.77 10.87
C ALA A 144 -10.44 20.61 12.14
N LEU A 145 -11.74 20.98 12.07
CA LEU A 145 -12.70 20.90 13.18
C LEU A 145 -14.10 20.62 12.63
N ALA A 146 -14.81 19.66 13.23
CA ALA A 146 -16.23 19.40 13.00
C ALA A 146 -16.93 19.23 14.33
N SER A 147 -18.09 19.86 14.50
CA SER A 147 -18.95 19.73 15.68
C SER A 147 -20.01 18.66 15.45
#